data_9c15bc1ac9a8936af7c09596f4d1eda2
#
_entry.id   9c15bc1ac9a8936af7c09596f4d1eda2
#
_cell.length_a   1.000
_cell.length_b   1.000
_cell.length_c   1.000
_cell.angle_alpha   90.00
_cell.angle_beta   90.00
_cell.angle_gamma   90.00
#
_symmetry.space_group_name_H-M   'P 1'
#
loop_
_entity.id
_entity.type
_entity.pdbx_description
1 polymer ?
#
loop_
_entity_poly.entity_id
_entity_poly.type
_entity_poly.pdbx_seq_one_letter_code
_entity_poly.pdbx_strand_id
1 'polypeptide(L)'
;MSKVLIIGDSCVDEYIYCTTNRFCPDAPVPILKPESYVSTEGMAGNVADNLRALGVEVDLISNANQIKKTRYVDERTNHMFVRIDEGEDDECMSIDFNEDWQRCIDSD
;
A
#
# COMPACT_ATOMS: atom_id res chain seq x y z
N MET A 1 25.44 -12.17 -9.83
CA MET A 1 24.77 -11.11 -9.09
C MET A 1 23.78 -11.73 -8.10
N SER A 2 23.79 -11.23 -6.87
CA SER A 2 22.91 -11.78 -5.83
C SER A 2 21.47 -11.37 -6.06
N LYS A 3 20.57 -12.28 -5.75
CA LYS A 3 19.13 -12.05 -5.79
C LYS A 3 18.59 -12.06 -4.36
N VAL A 4 17.72 -11.12 -4.03
CA VAL A 4 17.10 -11.04 -2.71
C VAL A 4 15.66 -11.54 -2.82
N LEU A 5 15.28 -12.42 -1.90
CA LEU A 5 13.92 -12.89 -1.76
C LEU A 5 13.25 -12.15 -0.60
N ILE A 6 12.13 -11.51 -0.86
CA ILE A 6 11.33 -10.83 0.17
C ILE A 6 10.03 -11.59 0.33
N ILE A 7 9.73 -11.97 1.56
CA ILE A 7 8.48 -12.65 1.92
C ILE A 7 7.74 -11.79 2.93
N GLY A 8 6.52 -11.39 2.61
CA GLY A 8 5.71 -10.59 3.51
C GLY A 8 4.50 -9.99 2.83
N ASP A 9 3.65 -9.37 3.61
CA ASP A 9 2.47 -8.70 3.10
C ASP A 9 2.86 -7.38 2.45
N SER A 10 2.16 -7.05 1.36
CA SER A 10 2.33 -5.77 0.69
C SER A 10 0.97 -5.06 0.58
N CYS A 11 1.01 -3.76 0.40
CA CYS A 11 -0.20 -2.96 0.24
C CYS A 11 0.06 -1.80 -0.72
N VAL A 12 -1.03 -1.16 -1.11
CA VAL A 12 -0.96 0.10 -1.83
C VAL A 12 -1.34 1.20 -0.83
N ASP A 13 -0.46 2.17 -0.64
CA ASP A 13 -0.76 3.35 0.16
C ASP A 13 -1.23 4.45 -0.78
N GLU A 14 -2.47 4.90 -0.59
CA GLU A 14 -3.04 5.97 -1.39
C GLU A 14 -3.31 7.18 -0.51
N TYR A 15 -2.82 8.31 -0.94
CA TYR A 15 -3.03 9.59 -0.26
C TYR A 15 -3.91 10.46 -1.14
N ILE A 16 -5.04 10.88 -0.60
CA ILE A 16 -5.95 11.77 -1.28
C ILE A 16 -5.88 13.12 -0.56
N TYR A 17 -5.29 14.11 -1.22
CA TYR A 17 -5.14 15.44 -0.66
C TYR A 17 -6.37 16.25 -0.97
N CYS A 18 -6.99 16.79 0.08
CA CYS A 18 -8.28 17.44 0.02
C CYS A 18 -8.22 18.86 0.51
N THR A 19 -9.13 19.69 0.00
CA THR A 19 -9.45 20.96 0.62
C THR A 19 -10.75 20.82 1.39
N THR A 20 -10.86 21.58 2.48
CA THR A 20 -12.10 21.63 3.25
C THR A 20 -12.32 23.06 3.70
N ASN A 21 -13.45 23.63 3.36
CA ASN A 21 -13.78 25.01 3.71
C ASN A 21 -15.17 25.16 4.31
N ARG A 22 -15.87 24.04 4.54
CA ARG A 22 -17.18 24.05 5.17
C ARG A 22 -17.49 22.72 5.82
N PHE A 23 -18.44 22.72 6.74
CA PHE A 23 -18.95 21.51 7.40
C PHE A 23 -20.19 21.01 6.69
N CYS A 24 -20.42 19.70 6.83
CA CYS A 24 -21.63 19.07 6.34
C CYS A 24 -22.85 19.59 7.13
N PRO A 25 -23.96 19.96 6.47
CA PRO A 25 -25.16 20.40 7.19
C PRO A 25 -25.87 19.26 7.95
N ASP A 26 -25.60 18.01 7.56
CA ASP A 26 -26.30 16.85 8.14
C ASP A 26 -25.59 16.28 9.39
N ALA A 27 -24.32 16.60 9.58
CA ALA A 27 -23.53 16.04 10.67
C ALA A 27 -22.33 16.96 10.98
N PRO A 28 -21.76 16.90 12.18
CA PRO A 28 -20.62 17.77 12.54
C PRO A 28 -19.30 17.25 11.97
N VAL A 29 -19.23 17.10 10.65
CA VAL A 29 -18.05 16.63 9.94
C VAL A 29 -17.71 17.60 8.80
N PRO A 30 -16.43 17.71 8.42
CA PRO A 30 -16.04 18.54 7.29
C PRO A 30 -16.44 17.91 5.97
N ILE A 31 -16.71 18.75 4.97
CA ILE A 31 -16.88 18.29 3.60
C ILE A 31 -15.51 18.32 2.95
N LEU A 32 -15.04 17.17 2.46
CA LEU A 32 -13.75 17.04 1.82
C LEU A 32 -13.91 17.10 0.30
N LYS A 33 -13.09 17.95 -0.31
CA LYS A 33 -13.04 18.05 -1.77
C LYS A 33 -11.69 17.53 -2.24
N PRO A 34 -11.63 16.35 -2.88
CA PRO A 34 -10.36 15.81 -3.36
C PRO A 34 -9.75 16.69 -4.43
N GLU A 35 -8.46 16.96 -4.31
CA GLU A 35 -7.72 17.80 -5.27
C GLU A 35 -6.62 17.02 -5.98
N SER A 36 -5.92 16.12 -5.26
CA SER A 36 -4.84 15.35 -5.86
C SER A 36 -4.74 13.98 -5.21
N TYR A 37 -4.09 13.05 -5.93
CA TYR A 37 -3.95 11.64 -5.54
C TYR A 37 -2.51 11.22 -5.69
N VAL A 38 -1.97 10.53 -4.69
CA VAL A 38 -0.64 9.93 -4.73
C VAL A 38 -0.75 8.49 -4.27
N SER A 39 -0.22 7.56 -5.07
CA SER A 39 -0.19 6.13 -4.72
C SER A 39 1.24 5.66 -4.63
N THR A 40 1.56 4.91 -3.58
CA THR A 40 2.88 4.30 -3.40
C THR A 40 2.72 2.88 -2.90
N GLU A 41 3.75 2.05 -3.15
CA GLU A 41 3.80 0.71 -2.58
C GLU A 41 4.15 0.79 -1.10
N GLY A 42 3.50 -0.03 -0.28
CA GLY A 42 3.73 -0.10 1.15
C GLY A 42 4.18 -1.47 1.61
N MET A 43 4.66 -1.56 2.84
CA MET A 43 5.08 -2.79 3.50
C MET A 43 6.15 -3.52 2.66
N ALA A 44 6.01 -4.84 2.42
CA ALA A 44 7.01 -5.61 1.67
C ALA A 44 7.19 -5.09 0.23
N GLY A 45 6.13 -4.57 -0.39
CA GLY A 45 6.22 -3.95 -1.71
C GLY A 45 7.13 -2.74 -1.73
N ASN A 46 7.05 -1.91 -0.68
CA ASN A 46 7.93 -0.75 -0.55
C ASN A 46 9.40 -1.17 -0.38
N VAL A 47 9.66 -2.21 0.42
CA VAL A 47 11.00 -2.74 0.59
C VAL A 47 11.55 -3.24 -0.75
N ALA A 48 10.74 -3.98 -1.51
CA ALA A 48 11.13 -4.48 -2.82
C ALA A 48 11.49 -3.34 -3.79
N ASP A 49 10.66 -2.30 -3.82
CA ASP A 49 10.90 -1.15 -4.69
C ASP A 49 12.19 -0.42 -4.33
N ASN A 50 12.47 -0.27 -3.04
CA ASN A 50 13.70 0.37 -2.58
C ASN A 50 14.93 -0.41 -3.01
N LEU A 51 14.90 -1.74 -2.89
CA LEU A 51 16.02 -2.57 -3.31
C LEU A 51 16.20 -2.55 -4.83
N ARG A 52 15.12 -2.57 -5.58
CA ARG A 52 15.19 -2.48 -7.05
C ARG A 52 15.78 -1.15 -7.51
N ALA A 53 15.47 -0.07 -6.79
CA ALA A 53 16.04 1.24 -7.08
C ALA A 53 17.55 1.28 -6.84
N LEU A 54 18.08 0.41 -5.98
CA LEU A 54 19.50 0.29 -5.74
C LEU A 54 20.20 -0.68 -6.72
N GLY A 55 19.46 -1.21 -7.69
CA GLY A 55 20.02 -2.13 -8.67
C GLY A 55 20.06 -3.57 -8.24
N VAL A 56 19.38 -3.93 -7.17
CA VAL A 56 19.32 -5.30 -6.67
C VAL A 56 18.20 -6.06 -7.36
N GLU A 57 18.45 -7.30 -7.77
CA GLU A 57 17.42 -8.17 -8.29
C GLU A 57 16.60 -8.74 -7.14
N VAL A 58 15.27 -8.60 -7.21
CA VAL A 58 14.38 -8.95 -6.12
C VAL A 58 13.22 -9.83 -6.60
N ASP A 59 12.98 -10.92 -5.88
CA ASP A 59 11.74 -11.67 -5.95
C ASP A 59 10.90 -11.36 -4.72
N LEU A 60 9.60 -11.16 -4.94
CA LEU A 60 8.66 -10.86 -3.87
C LEU A 60 7.58 -11.92 -3.80
N ILE A 61 7.45 -12.55 -2.63
CA ILE A 61 6.33 -13.44 -2.32
C ILE A 61 5.43 -12.68 -1.35
N SER A 62 4.21 -12.41 -1.77
CA SER A 62 3.31 -11.55 -1.02
C SER A 62 1.88 -12.07 -1.06
N ASN A 63 0.98 -11.36 -0.42
CA ASN A 63 -0.43 -11.70 -0.36
C ASN A 63 -1.06 -11.75 -1.75
N ALA A 64 -2.03 -12.66 -1.93
CA ALA A 64 -2.70 -12.86 -3.22
C ALA A 64 -3.67 -11.72 -3.54
N ASN A 65 -4.34 -11.17 -2.54
CA ASN A 65 -5.31 -10.09 -2.72
C ASN A 65 -4.66 -8.75 -2.43
N GLN A 66 -5.13 -7.72 -3.10
CA GLN A 66 -4.61 -6.37 -2.90
C GLN A 66 -5.11 -5.79 -1.57
N ILE A 67 -4.18 -5.33 -0.76
CA ILE A 67 -4.48 -4.55 0.44
C ILE A 67 -4.27 -3.08 0.07
N LYS A 68 -5.27 -2.26 0.35
CA LYS A 68 -5.23 -0.84 0.03
C LYS A 68 -5.52 -0.02 1.26
N LYS A 69 -4.66 0.94 1.54
CA LYS A 69 -4.83 1.88 2.65
C LYS A 69 -4.98 3.28 2.07
N THR A 70 -6.16 3.85 2.23
CA THR A 70 -6.49 5.16 1.67
C THR A 70 -6.55 6.18 2.78
N ARG A 71 -5.79 7.26 2.65
CA ARG A 71 -5.74 8.34 3.62
C ARG A 71 -6.25 9.63 2.99
N TYR A 72 -7.22 10.25 3.65
CA TYR A 72 -7.73 11.56 3.25
C TYR A 72 -7.04 12.61 4.10
N VAL A 73 -6.30 13.48 3.47
CA VAL A 73 -5.36 14.39 4.13
C VAL A 73 -5.65 15.83 3.73
N ASP A 74 -5.55 16.75 4.69
CA ASP A 74 -5.66 18.19 4.39
C ASP A 74 -4.43 18.62 3.60
N GLU A 75 -4.67 19.16 2.42
CA GLU A 75 -3.62 19.63 1.51
C GLU A 75 -2.70 20.65 2.14
N ARG A 76 -3.23 21.53 3.01
CA ARG A 76 -2.47 22.64 3.58
C ARG A 76 -1.66 22.25 4.82
N THR A 77 -2.22 21.39 5.67
CA THR A 77 -1.63 21.10 6.98
C THR A 77 -1.09 19.69 7.11
N ASN A 78 -1.37 18.82 6.15
CA ASN A 78 -1.07 17.39 6.18
C ASN A 78 -1.79 16.65 7.31
N HIS A 79 -2.84 17.24 7.86
CA HIS A 79 -3.67 16.58 8.87
C HIS A 79 -4.49 15.47 8.22
N MET A 80 -4.42 14.26 8.78
CA MET A 80 -5.21 13.14 8.28
C MET A 80 -6.60 13.15 8.90
N PHE A 81 -7.63 13.22 8.04
CA PHE A 81 -9.01 13.21 8.49
C PHE A 81 -9.54 11.81 8.76
N VAL A 82 -9.21 10.86 7.88
CA VAL A 82 -9.72 9.51 7.97
C VAL A 82 -8.83 8.58 7.16
N ARG A 83 -8.74 7.33 7.59
CA ARG A 83 -8.07 6.27 6.84
C ARG A 83 -9.06 5.14 6.59
N ILE A 84 -9.08 4.62 5.35
CA ILE A 84 -9.91 3.49 4.97
C ILE A 84 -8.98 2.35 4.58
N ASP A 85 -9.12 1.21 5.26
CA ASP A 85 -8.33 0.02 4.99
C ASP A 85 -9.24 -1.01 4.31
N GLU A 86 -8.76 -1.55 3.20
CA GLU A 86 -9.48 -2.53 2.41
C GLU A 86 -8.59 -3.74 2.13
N GLY A 87 -9.19 -4.92 2.10
CA GLY A 87 -8.49 -6.15 1.74
C GLY A 87 -7.72 -6.84 2.85
N GLU A 88 -7.80 -6.38 4.08
CA GLU A 88 -7.09 -6.95 5.23
C GLU A 88 -7.93 -7.99 5.96
N ASP A 89 -8.43 -8.99 5.25
CA ASP A 89 -9.08 -10.12 5.91
C ASP A 89 -8.15 -11.33 5.89
N ASP A 90 -8.52 -12.37 6.64
CA ASP A 90 -7.67 -13.55 6.83
C ASP A 90 -7.36 -14.25 5.51
N GLU A 91 -8.29 -14.25 4.57
CA GLU A 91 -8.11 -14.90 3.28
C GLU A 91 -7.11 -14.15 2.40
N CYS A 92 -7.04 -12.84 2.55
CA CYS A 92 -6.12 -12.00 1.77
C CYS A 92 -4.67 -12.22 2.17
N MET A 93 -4.43 -12.67 3.38
CA MET A 93 -3.09 -12.77 3.96
C MET A 93 -2.39 -14.08 3.65
N SER A 94 -3.04 -15.01 2.95
CA SER A 94 -2.43 -16.30 2.67
C SER A 94 -1.40 -16.21 1.54
N ILE A 95 -0.28 -16.89 1.75
CA ILE A 95 0.82 -16.97 0.79
C ILE A 95 0.99 -18.45 0.43
N ASP A 96 1.04 -18.75 -0.86
CA ASP A 96 1.28 -20.12 -1.32
C ASP A 96 2.77 -20.42 -1.33
N PHE A 97 3.27 -20.95 -0.24
CA PHE A 97 4.69 -21.28 -0.11
C PHE A 97 5.11 -22.44 -0.99
N ASN A 98 4.20 -23.34 -1.34
CA ASN A 98 4.56 -24.51 -2.13
C ASN A 98 4.94 -24.12 -3.57
N GLU A 99 4.12 -23.31 -4.21
CA GLU A 99 4.35 -22.89 -5.58
C GLU A 99 5.36 -21.75 -5.68
N ASP A 100 5.16 -20.71 -4.88
CA ASP A 100 5.99 -19.50 -4.96
C ASP A 100 7.41 -19.76 -4.47
N TRP A 101 7.56 -20.56 -3.43
CA TRP A 101 8.88 -20.93 -2.91
C TRP A 101 9.69 -21.70 -3.95
N GLN A 102 9.05 -22.65 -4.61
CA GLN A 102 9.72 -23.45 -5.64
C GLN A 102 10.17 -22.59 -6.81
N ARG A 103 9.33 -21.65 -7.23
CA ARG A 103 9.68 -20.70 -8.28
C ARG A 103 10.92 -19.88 -7.94
N CYS A 104 11.01 -19.43 -6.70
CA CYS A 104 12.16 -18.62 -6.25
C CYS A 104 13.44 -19.44 -6.15
N ILE A 105 13.35 -20.69 -5.71
CA ILE A 105 14.50 -21.59 -5.65
C ILE A 105 15.03 -21.90 -7.03
N ASP A 106 14.14 -22.15 -7.98
CA ASP A 106 14.51 -22.57 -9.33
C ASP A 106 14.99 -21.42 -10.21
N SER A 107 14.76 -20.18 -9.83
CA SER A 107 15.06 -19.01 -10.67
C SER A 107 16.44 -18.41 -10.45
N ASP A 108 17.33 -19.14 -9.89
CA ASP A 108 18.67 -18.69 -9.52
C ASP A 108 19.55 -18.33 -10.72
#